data_c246d5c5cc785de639c95d200327dc60
#
_entry.id   c246d5c5cc785de639c95d200327dc60
#
_cell.length_a   1.000
_cell.length_b   1.000
_cell.length_c   1.000
_cell.angle_alpha   90.00
_cell.angle_beta   90.00
_cell.angle_gamma   90.00
#
_symmetry.space_group_name_H-M   'P 1'
#
loop_
_entity.id
_entity.type
_entity.pdbx_description
1 polymer ?
#
loop_
_entity_poly.entity_id
_entity_poly.type
_entity_poly.pdbx_seq_one_letter_code
_entity_poly.pdbx_strand_id
1 'polypeptide(L)'
;MDDDAGVVTYRRVMLKISGEALMGDLGYGLHPPTVQRIAREVQSVHELGVEICMVIGGGNIFRGLQGSAQGMERTTADYMGMLATVMNALAMQAALESLGVFTRVISAIPMDQVCEPYIRRRAVRHLEKKRVVIFAAGTGNPYFTTDTAATLRANEMACEVIFKGTKVDGVYDKDPKKHADARRYDTVTYDEVLQKHLGVMDASAIALARDNDLPIIVFSLDEPGGFRGILSGRGTYTRVHG
;
A
#
# COMPACT_ATOMS: atom_id res chain seq x y z
N MET A 1 16.37 22.14 -20.82
CA MET A 1 16.20 22.16 -19.35
C MET A 1 14.72 22.44 -19.15
N ASP A 2 13.93 21.36 -19.14
CA ASP A 2 12.49 21.49 -18.94
C ASP A 2 12.23 21.47 -17.44
N ASP A 3 11.91 22.65 -16.92
CA ASP A 3 11.51 22.91 -15.55
C ASP A 3 10.02 22.49 -15.37
N ASP A 4 9.74 21.20 -15.66
CA ASP A 4 8.41 20.60 -15.45
C ASP A 4 8.34 20.00 -14.02
N ALA A 5 8.65 20.84 -13.05
CA ALA A 5 8.32 20.58 -11.65
C ALA A 5 6.79 20.76 -11.51
N GLY A 6 6.03 19.79 -11.99
CA GLY A 6 4.59 19.76 -11.85
C GLY A 6 4.22 19.95 -10.36
N VAL A 7 3.22 20.78 -10.12
CA VAL A 7 2.71 21.03 -8.76
C VAL A 7 2.35 19.67 -8.12
N VAL A 8 3.09 19.25 -7.09
CA VAL A 8 2.81 18.02 -6.36
C VAL A 8 1.51 18.20 -5.59
N THR A 9 0.51 17.40 -5.90
CA THR A 9 -0.84 17.52 -5.34
C THR A 9 -0.90 17.19 -3.84
N TYR A 10 -0.03 16.28 -3.37
CA TYR A 10 -0.06 15.76 -2.00
C TYR A 10 1.32 15.80 -1.37
N ARG A 11 1.39 16.26 -0.13
CA ARG A 11 2.65 16.39 0.62
C ARG A 11 3.00 15.12 1.40
N ARG A 12 2.01 14.40 1.93
CA ARG A 12 2.18 13.15 2.66
C ARG A 12 1.18 12.11 2.19
N VAL A 13 1.68 10.95 1.80
CA VAL A 13 0.88 9.90 1.19
C VAL A 13 1.09 8.55 1.87
N MET A 14 0.06 7.70 1.82
CA MET A 14 0.15 6.29 2.15
C MET A 14 0.15 5.46 0.87
N LEU A 15 1.22 4.74 0.57
CA LEU A 15 1.27 3.76 -0.52
C LEU A 15 0.97 2.37 0.03
N LYS A 16 -0.15 1.79 -0.37
CA LYS A 16 -0.51 0.41 -0.05
C LYS A 16 -0.27 -0.49 -1.25
N ILE A 17 0.49 -1.54 -1.04
CA ILE A 17 0.85 -2.54 -2.07
C ILE A 17 0.42 -3.92 -1.61
N SER A 18 -0.18 -4.72 -2.52
CA SER A 18 -0.40 -6.15 -2.29
C SER A 18 0.95 -6.89 -2.27
N GLY A 19 1.11 -7.85 -1.36
CA GLY A 19 2.30 -8.73 -1.37
C GLY A 19 2.49 -9.43 -2.72
N GLU A 20 1.39 -9.79 -3.38
CA GLU A 20 1.42 -10.41 -4.71
C GLU A 20 2.09 -9.55 -5.79
N ALA A 21 2.12 -8.22 -5.62
CA ALA A 21 2.85 -7.34 -6.52
C ALA A 21 4.37 -7.54 -6.46
N LEU A 22 4.88 -8.15 -5.37
CA LEU A 22 6.31 -8.41 -5.19
C LEU A 22 6.78 -9.74 -5.79
N MET A 23 5.84 -10.61 -6.19
CA MET A 23 6.16 -11.95 -6.74
C MET A 23 6.72 -11.88 -8.17
N GLY A 24 6.42 -10.84 -8.94
CA GLY A 24 6.60 -10.89 -10.39
C GLY A 24 5.86 -12.10 -10.97
N ASP A 25 6.56 -12.90 -11.77
CA ASP A 25 6.02 -14.10 -12.41
C ASP A 25 6.27 -15.39 -11.61
N LEU A 26 6.86 -15.31 -10.40
CA LEU A 26 7.25 -16.48 -9.62
C LEU A 26 6.08 -17.25 -9.00
N GLY A 27 4.91 -16.62 -8.85
CA GLY A 27 3.73 -17.24 -8.20
C GLY A 27 3.83 -17.37 -6.67
N TYR A 28 5.01 -17.17 -6.07
CA TYR A 28 5.29 -17.22 -4.63
C TYR A 28 6.58 -16.47 -4.28
N GLY A 29 6.62 -15.90 -3.06
CA GLY A 29 7.83 -15.29 -2.52
C GLY A 29 8.11 -13.89 -3.08
N LEU A 30 9.38 -13.56 -3.17
CA LEU A 30 9.88 -12.26 -3.59
C LEU A 30 10.65 -12.38 -4.91
N HIS A 31 10.33 -11.54 -5.88
CA HIS A 31 11.06 -11.40 -7.14
C HIS A 31 11.94 -10.15 -7.09
N PRO A 32 13.27 -10.28 -6.89
CA PRO A 32 14.16 -9.14 -6.66
C PRO A 32 14.05 -8.03 -7.73
N PRO A 33 13.99 -8.34 -9.05
CA PRO A 33 13.82 -7.31 -10.07
C PRO A 33 12.53 -6.50 -9.91
N THR A 34 11.42 -7.15 -9.52
CA THR A 34 10.14 -6.48 -9.27
C THR A 34 10.19 -5.59 -8.03
N VAL A 35 10.81 -6.07 -6.95
CA VAL A 35 11.04 -5.26 -5.73
C VAL A 35 11.86 -4.01 -6.06
N GLN A 36 12.94 -4.16 -6.85
CA GLN A 36 13.77 -3.04 -7.29
C GLN A 36 13.01 -2.06 -8.19
N ARG A 37 12.14 -2.55 -9.08
CA ARG A 37 11.30 -1.69 -9.93
C ARG A 37 10.36 -0.84 -9.07
N ILE A 38 9.67 -1.46 -8.12
CA ILE A 38 8.76 -0.73 -7.22
C ILE A 38 9.54 0.25 -6.33
N ALA A 39 10.74 -0.11 -5.86
CA ALA A 39 11.58 0.79 -5.09
C ALA A 39 11.98 2.04 -5.91
N ARG A 40 12.25 1.92 -7.22
CA ARG A 40 12.52 3.07 -8.10
C ARG A 40 11.28 3.97 -8.28
N GLU A 41 10.07 3.40 -8.37
CA GLU A 41 8.83 4.20 -8.38
C GLU A 41 8.68 5.01 -7.09
N VAL A 42 8.95 4.39 -5.93
CA VAL A 42 8.93 5.09 -4.64
C VAL A 42 10.02 6.17 -4.57
N GLN A 43 11.24 5.86 -5.01
CA GLN A 43 12.35 6.82 -5.08
C GLN A 43 11.97 8.04 -5.91
N SER A 44 11.40 7.85 -7.09
CA SER A 44 11.02 8.95 -8.01
C SER A 44 10.01 9.92 -7.39
N VAL A 45 9.12 9.43 -6.53
CA VAL A 45 8.17 10.25 -5.77
C VAL A 45 8.84 10.89 -4.55
N HIS A 46 9.70 10.17 -3.85
CA HIS A 46 10.48 10.71 -2.73
C HIS A 46 11.36 11.90 -3.15
N GLU A 47 11.94 11.87 -4.34
CA GLU A 47 12.74 12.96 -4.93
C GLU A 47 11.94 14.24 -5.17
N LEU A 48 10.61 14.15 -5.28
CA LEU A 48 9.71 15.32 -5.33
C LEU A 48 9.50 15.97 -3.95
N GLY A 49 10.11 15.41 -2.88
CA GLY A 49 9.97 15.89 -1.52
C GLY A 49 8.73 15.39 -0.78
N VAL A 50 7.98 14.45 -1.39
CA VAL A 50 6.79 13.83 -0.77
C VAL A 50 7.20 12.94 0.40
N GLU A 51 6.47 13.04 1.50
CA GLU A 51 6.62 12.15 2.66
C GLU A 51 5.81 10.88 2.42
N ILE A 52 6.49 9.73 2.40
CA ILE A 52 5.90 8.45 2.00
C ILE A 52 5.80 7.50 3.18
N CYS A 53 4.58 7.11 3.49
CA CYS A 53 4.23 5.95 4.30
C CYS A 53 3.92 4.77 3.39
N MET A 54 4.32 3.55 3.79
CA MET A 54 4.02 2.35 3.02
C MET A 54 3.41 1.27 3.90
N VAL A 55 2.49 0.50 3.34
CA VAL A 55 2.01 -0.78 3.86
C VAL A 55 2.07 -1.82 2.76
N ILE A 56 2.71 -2.95 3.03
CA ILE A 56 2.86 -4.04 2.07
C ILE A 56 2.19 -5.29 2.63
N GLY A 57 1.31 -5.91 1.84
CA GLY A 57 0.65 -7.16 2.21
C GLY A 57 1.62 -8.34 2.27
N GLY A 58 1.18 -9.46 2.90
CA GLY A 58 1.99 -10.68 3.05
C GLY A 58 1.59 -11.84 2.12
N GLY A 59 0.61 -11.62 1.23
CA GLY A 59 -0.06 -12.70 0.47
C GLY A 59 0.81 -13.45 -0.54
N ASN A 60 2.00 -12.94 -0.87
CA ASN A 60 3.01 -13.64 -1.67
C ASN A 60 3.77 -14.73 -0.87
N ILE A 61 3.77 -14.62 0.46
CA ILE A 61 4.50 -15.54 1.36
C ILE A 61 3.50 -16.42 2.12
N PHE A 62 2.46 -15.81 2.70
CA PHE A 62 1.45 -16.54 3.45
C PHE A 62 0.11 -15.84 3.42
N ARG A 63 -0.97 -16.61 3.21
CA ARG A 63 -2.36 -16.13 3.22
C ARG A 63 -3.12 -16.77 4.37
N GLY A 64 -3.45 -15.99 5.40
CA GLY A 64 -4.15 -16.45 6.61
C GLY A 64 -5.47 -17.16 6.32
N LEU A 65 -6.29 -16.64 5.37
CA LEU A 65 -7.54 -17.27 4.95
C LEU A 65 -7.35 -18.66 4.33
N GLN A 66 -6.29 -18.86 3.55
CA GLN A 66 -5.99 -20.18 2.97
C GLN A 66 -5.47 -21.15 4.02
N GLY A 67 -4.62 -20.68 4.95
CA GLY A 67 -4.15 -21.48 6.09
C GLY A 67 -5.31 -21.93 6.97
N SER A 68 -6.26 -21.05 7.27
CA SER A 68 -7.47 -21.36 8.02
C SER A 68 -8.37 -22.38 7.30
N ALA A 69 -8.52 -22.27 5.98
CA ALA A 69 -9.26 -23.23 5.18
C ALA A 69 -8.63 -24.64 5.18
N GLN A 70 -7.33 -24.77 5.51
CA GLN A 70 -6.59 -26.02 5.66
C GLN A 70 -6.60 -26.57 7.10
N GLY A 71 -7.43 -26.01 7.99
CA GLY A 71 -7.59 -26.48 9.37
C GLY A 71 -6.71 -25.77 10.41
N MET A 72 -5.95 -24.75 10.02
CA MET A 72 -5.20 -23.93 10.97
C MET A 72 -6.15 -22.97 11.69
N GLU A 73 -5.92 -22.74 12.98
CA GLU A 73 -6.68 -21.75 13.75
C GLU A 73 -6.46 -20.36 13.16
N ARG A 74 -7.55 -19.61 12.95
CA ARG A 74 -7.58 -18.33 12.23
C ARG A 74 -6.61 -17.30 12.80
N THR A 75 -6.56 -17.17 14.12
CA THR A 75 -5.68 -16.22 14.81
C THR A 75 -4.22 -16.52 14.54
N THR A 76 -3.82 -17.79 14.60
CA THR A 76 -2.47 -18.25 14.26
C THR A 76 -2.13 -17.96 12.82
N ALA A 77 -3.04 -18.25 11.90
CA ALA A 77 -2.85 -17.97 10.47
C ALA A 77 -2.69 -16.47 10.18
N ASP A 78 -3.46 -15.63 10.86
CA ASP A 78 -3.35 -14.17 10.71
C ASP A 78 -2.00 -13.65 11.26
N TYR A 79 -1.48 -14.17 12.38
CA TYR A 79 -0.14 -13.83 12.87
C TYR A 79 0.95 -14.25 11.88
N MET A 80 0.85 -15.41 11.25
CA MET A 80 1.80 -15.82 10.20
C MET A 80 1.74 -14.85 9.01
N GLY A 81 0.55 -14.41 8.62
CA GLY A 81 0.37 -13.37 7.59
C GLY A 81 1.00 -12.03 7.99
N MET A 82 0.91 -11.64 9.26
CA MET A 82 1.56 -10.43 9.78
C MET A 82 3.10 -10.56 9.69
N LEU A 83 3.68 -11.71 10.07
CA LEU A 83 5.12 -11.96 9.94
C LEU A 83 5.56 -11.92 8.46
N ALA A 84 4.75 -12.44 7.55
CA ALA A 84 5.01 -12.34 6.12
C ALA A 84 5.10 -10.88 5.63
N THR A 85 4.30 -9.97 6.18
CA THR A 85 4.42 -8.53 5.86
C THR A 85 5.74 -7.93 6.34
N VAL A 86 6.29 -8.42 7.47
CA VAL A 86 7.60 -7.96 7.97
C VAL A 86 8.72 -8.35 7.00
N MET A 87 8.71 -9.59 6.48
CA MET A 87 9.67 -10.03 5.46
C MET A 87 9.62 -9.13 4.22
N ASN A 88 8.44 -8.81 3.72
CA ASN A 88 8.26 -7.92 2.58
C ASN A 88 8.74 -6.49 2.87
N ALA A 89 8.48 -5.98 4.06
CA ALA A 89 8.91 -4.66 4.49
C ALA A 89 10.44 -4.55 4.55
N LEU A 90 11.12 -5.56 5.08
CA LEU A 90 12.59 -5.62 5.12
C LEU A 90 13.20 -5.71 3.72
N ALA A 91 12.61 -6.50 2.82
CA ALA A 91 13.07 -6.58 1.44
C ALA A 91 12.92 -5.24 0.70
N MET A 92 11.81 -4.54 0.91
CA MET A 92 11.59 -3.20 0.33
C MET A 92 12.53 -2.16 0.95
N GLN A 93 12.77 -2.21 2.26
CA GLN A 93 13.76 -1.35 2.92
C GLN A 93 15.14 -1.53 2.29
N ALA A 94 15.62 -2.76 2.15
CA ALA A 94 16.92 -3.05 1.55
C ALA A 94 17.01 -2.50 0.12
N ALA A 95 15.93 -2.65 -0.68
CA ALA A 95 15.87 -2.13 -2.04
C ALA A 95 15.89 -0.59 -2.07
N LEU A 96 15.14 0.09 -1.21
CA LEU A 96 15.13 1.55 -1.13
C LEU A 96 16.48 2.11 -0.64
N GLU A 97 17.07 1.50 0.37
CA GLU A 97 18.37 1.92 0.90
C GLU A 97 19.50 1.69 -0.11
N SER A 98 19.43 0.66 -0.96
CA SER A 98 20.36 0.48 -2.08
C SER A 98 20.29 1.58 -3.14
N LEU A 99 19.15 2.29 -3.20
CA LEU A 99 18.92 3.46 -4.07
C LEU A 99 19.20 4.79 -3.35
N GLY A 100 19.74 4.76 -2.11
CA GLY A 100 20.04 5.96 -1.32
C GLY A 100 18.84 6.56 -0.60
N VAL A 101 17.68 5.89 -0.58
CA VAL A 101 16.48 6.37 0.12
C VAL A 101 16.45 5.82 1.54
N PHE A 102 16.74 6.67 2.52
CA PHE A 102 16.69 6.27 3.94
C PHE A 102 15.29 5.79 4.33
N THR A 103 15.20 4.59 4.87
CA THR A 103 13.94 3.92 5.16
C THR A 103 13.91 3.38 6.59
N ARG A 104 12.72 3.31 7.20
CA ARG A 104 12.51 2.67 8.50
C ARG A 104 11.32 1.73 8.43
N VAL A 105 11.53 0.49 8.86
CA VAL A 105 10.45 -0.47 9.11
C VAL A 105 10.00 -0.34 10.55
N ILE A 106 8.69 -0.18 10.74
CA ILE A 106 8.04 -0.03 12.04
C ILE A 106 6.96 -1.09 12.16
N SER A 107 7.08 -1.98 13.15
CA SER A 107 6.18 -3.10 13.34
C SER A 107 5.12 -2.83 14.40
N ALA A 108 3.88 -3.26 14.11
CA ALA A 108 2.79 -3.26 15.09
C ALA A 108 2.97 -4.33 16.18
N ILE A 109 3.75 -5.38 15.90
CA ILE A 109 4.14 -6.40 16.88
C ILE A 109 5.59 -6.11 17.29
N PRO A 110 5.90 -5.99 18.60
CA PRO A 110 7.27 -5.74 19.06
C PRO A 110 8.24 -6.85 18.62
N MET A 111 9.32 -6.46 17.94
CA MET A 111 10.41 -7.35 17.52
C MET A 111 11.71 -6.52 17.36
N ASP A 112 12.16 -5.97 18.46
CA ASP A 112 13.20 -4.92 18.52
C ASP A 112 14.52 -5.27 17.85
N GLN A 113 14.87 -6.58 17.73
CA GLN A 113 16.06 -7.04 17.03
C GLN A 113 15.93 -6.96 15.51
N VAL A 114 14.71 -6.81 14.98
CA VAL A 114 14.42 -6.87 13.54
C VAL A 114 14.03 -5.49 12.98
N CYS A 115 13.15 -4.78 13.69
CA CYS A 115 12.64 -3.46 13.27
C CYS A 115 12.12 -2.66 14.48
N GLU A 116 11.85 -1.39 14.26
CA GLU A 116 11.37 -0.50 15.34
C GLU A 116 9.93 -0.86 15.77
N PRO A 117 9.61 -0.83 17.08
CA PRO A 117 8.22 -0.93 17.53
C PRO A 117 7.44 0.33 17.13
N TYR A 118 6.14 0.15 16.86
CA TYR A 118 5.29 1.27 16.47
C TYR A 118 5.08 2.25 17.63
N ILE A 119 5.58 3.46 17.44
CA ILE A 119 5.30 4.63 18.26
C ILE A 119 4.98 5.78 17.32
N ARG A 120 3.75 6.28 17.34
CA ARG A 120 3.25 7.31 16.40
C ARG A 120 4.21 8.50 16.25
N ARG A 121 4.64 9.09 17.35
CA ARG A 121 5.54 10.26 17.33
C ARG A 121 6.90 9.95 16.69
N ARG A 122 7.40 8.73 16.86
CA ARG A 122 8.67 8.30 16.23
C ARG A 122 8.49 8.16 14.72
N ALA A 123 7.39 7.55 14.28
CA ALA A 123 7.06 7.44 12.85
C ALA A 123 6.96 8.83 12.18
N VAL A 124 6.22 9.76 12.78
CA VAL A 124 6.13 11.16 12.29
C VAL A 124 7.52 11.79 12.21
N ARG A 125 8.37 11.59 13.23
CA ARG A 125 9.74 12.15 13.22
C ARG A 125 10.61 11.58 12.11
N HIS A 126 10.39 10.33 11.69
CA HIS A 126 11.08 9.77 10.53
C HIS A 126 10.63 10.45 9.23
N LEU A 127 9.35 10.69 9.03
CA LEU A 127 8.82 11.40 7.87
C LEU A 127 9.37 12.84 7.78
N GLU A 128 9.37 13.57 8.89
CA GLU A 128 9.97 14.92 8.98
C GLU A 128 11.46 14.93 8.60
N LYS A 129 12.19 13.84 8.88
CA LYS A 129 13.58 13.63 8.47
C LYS A 129 13.72 13.11 7.03
N LYS A 130 12.67 13.18 6.24
CA LYS A 130 12.65 12.71 4.85
C LYS A 130 13.02 11.23 4.69
N ARG A 131 12.59 10.39 5.63
CA ARG A 131 12.72 8.93 5.54
C ARG A 131 11.40 8.35 5.07
N VAL A 132 11.46 7.32 4.23
CA VAL A 132 10.30 6.48 3.95
C VAL A 132 10.02 5.62 5.18
N VAL A 133 8.75 5.51 5.57
CA VAL A 133 8.32 4.67 6.70
C VAL A 133 7.47 3.52 6.18
N ILE A 134 7.88 2.29 6.45
CA ILE A 134 7.13 1.08 6.09
C ILE A 134 6.51 0.49 7.35
N PHE A 135 5.19 0.45 7.41
CA PHE A 135 4.46 -0.16 8.51
C PHE A 135 4.26 -1.65 8.24
N ALA A 136 4.76 -2.48 9.14
CA ALA A 136 4.73 -3.93 9.08
C ALA A 136 3.85 -4.53 10.17
N ALA A 137 3.55 -5.83 10.08
CA ALA A 137 2.68 -6.59 10.97
C ALA A 137 1.22 -6.09 11.01
N GLY A 138 0.76 -5.45 9.94
CA GLY A 138 -0.62 -5.01 9.80
C GLY A 138 -1.07 -4.07 10.93
N THR A 139 -2.22 -4.36 11.53
CA THR A 139 -2.71 -3.67 12.74
C THR A 139 -2.10 -4.22 14.04
N GLY A 140 -1.42 -5.36 13.98
CA GLY A 140 -1.01 -6.14 15.16
C GLY A 140 -2.14 -7.01 15.73
N ASN A 141 -3.33 -6.96 15.16
CA ASN A 141 -4.50 -7.71 15.61
C ASN A 141 -5.01 -8.65 14.51
N PRO A 142 -5.34 -9.91 14.87
CA PRO A 142 -6.04 -10.82 13.96
C PRO A 142 -7.35 -10.25 13.43
N TYR A 143 -7.89 -10.86 12.37
CA TYR A 143 -9.14 -10.52 11.67
C TYR A 143 -9.11 -9.24 10.84
N PHE A 144 -8.07 -8.44 10.90
CA PHE A 144 -7.90 -7.25 10.05
C PHE A 144 -6.94 -7.53 8.90
N THR A 145 -7.20 -6.90 7.76
CA THR A 145 -6.30 -6.99 6.61
C THR A 145 -5.27 -5.86 6.59
N THR A 146 -4.35 -5.92 5.64
CA THR A 146 -3.39 -4.84 5.41
C THR A 146 -4.04 -3.60 4.77
N ASP A 147 -5.24 -3.70 4.19
CA ASP A 147 -6.02 -2.55 3.72
C ASP A 147 -6.51 -1.73 4.92
N THR A 148 -7.09 -2.39 5.94
CA THR A 148 -7.46 -1.75 7.20
C THR A 148 -6.23 -1.13 7.88
N ALA A 149 -5.10 -1.85 7.91
CA ALA A 149 -3.86 -1.31 8.49
C ALA A 149 -3.38 -0.05 7.75
N ALA A 150 -3.43 -0.03 6.41
CA ALA A 150 -3.05 1.13 5.62
C ALA A 150 -3.92 2.34 5.94
N THR A 151 -5.25 2.15 6.02
CA THR A 151 -6.18 3.24 6.34
C THR A 151 -5.97 3.77 7.76
N LEU A 152 -5.78 2.87 8.75
CA LEU A 152 -5.49 3.26 10.12
C LEU A 152 -4.20 4.08 10.22
N ARG A 153 -3.10 3.58 9.65
CA ARG A 153 -1.80 4.28 9.67
C ARG A 153 -1.83 5.57 8.88
N ALA A 154 -2.57 5.64 7.77
CA ALA A 154 -2.73 6.87 7.00
C ALA A 154 -3.38 7.99 7.83
N ASN A 155 -4.45 7.68 8.57
CA ASN A 155 -5.09 8.61 9.49
C ASN A 155 -4.14 9.04 10.62
N GLU A 156 -3.48 8.09 11.28
CA GLU A 156 -2.54 8.38 12.38
C GLU A 156 -1.35 9.24 11.93
N MET A 157 -0.87 9.06 10.71
CA MET A 157 0.23 9.83 10.13
C MET A 157 -0.24 11.15 9.49
N ALA A 158 -1.54 11.42 9.46
CA ALA A 158 -2.14 12.55 8.74
C ALA A 158 -1.73 12.54 7.25
N CYS A 159 -1.82 11.38 6.60
CA CYS A 159 -1.70 11.30 5.14
C CYS A 159 -2.91 11.96 4.48
N GLU A 160 -2.67 12.63 3.36
CA GLU A 160 -3.70 13.34 2.60
C GLU A 160 -4.46 12.41 1.64
N VAL A 161 -3.91 11.22 1.37
CA VAL A 161 -4.45 10.24 0.42
C VAL A 161 -3.83 8.87 0.65
N ILE A 162 -4.59 7.82 0.30
CA ILE A 162 -4.07 6.45 0.15
C ILE A 162 -3.92 6.16 -1.35
N PHE A 163 -2.72 5.81 -1.78
CA PHE A 163 -2.45 5.23 -3.09
C PHE A 163 -2.47 3.71 -2.99
N LYS A 164 -3.46 3.08 -3.61
CA LYS A 164 -3.53 1.63 -3.71
C LYS A 164 -2.95 1.17 -5.04
N GLY A 165 -1.71 0.68 -4.99
CA GLY A 165 -1.04 0.08 -6.13
C GLY A 165 -1.51 -1.35 -6.38
N THR A 166 -2.04 -1.60 -7.58
CA THR A 166 -2.61 -2.88 -8.01
C THR A 166 -2.04 -3.32 -9.37
N LYS A 167 -2.53 -4.47 -9.89
CA LYS A 167 -2.26 -4.93 -11.27
C LYS A 167 -3.27 -4.41 -12.29
N VAL A 168 -4.24 -3.62 -11.85
CA VAL A 168 -5.24 -2.97 -12.71
C VAL A 168 -5.18 -1.46 -12.50
N ASP A 169 -5.55 -0.70 -13.50
CA ASP A 169 -5.40 0.76 -13.57
C ASP A 169 -6.56 1.54 -12.89
N GLY A 170 -7.41 0.85 -12.13
CA GLY A 170 -8.51 1.49 -11.42
C GLY A 170 -9.55 0.51 -10.91
N VAL A 171 -10.69 1.05 -10.50
CA VAL A 171 -11.87 0.31 -10.05
C VAL A 171 -12.82 0.11 -11.23
N TYR A 172 -13.34 -1.11 -11.37
CA TYR A 172 -14.24 -1.50 -12.44
C TYR A 172 -15.60 -1.95 -11.89
N ASP A 173 -16.64 -1.86 -12.71
CA ASP A 173 -17.98 -2.36 -12.41
C ASP A 173 -18.04 -3.88 -12.30
N LYS A 174 -17.09 -4.58 -12.93
CA LYS A 174 -16.88 -6.03 -12.92
C LYS A 174 -15.42 -6.37 -13.25
N ASP A 175 -14.99 -7.60 -13.01
CA ASP A 175 -13.62 -8.05 -13.22
C ASP A 175 -13.19 -7.88 -14.71
N PRO A 176 -12.27 -6.94 -15.03
CA PRO A 176 -11.84 -6.71 -16.43
C PRO A 176 -11.08 -7.88 -17.03
N LYS A 177 -10.56 -8.81 -16.21
CA LYS A 177 -9.90 -10.03 -16.71
C LYS A 177 -10.90 -11.08 -17.21
N LYS A 178 -12.14 -11.02 -16.73
CA LYS A 178 -13.21 -11.96 -17.08
C LYS A 178 -14.21 -11.37 -18.06
N HIS A 179 -14.32 -10.05 -18.11
CA HIS A 179 -15.34 -9.33 -18.86
C HIS A 179 -14.71 -8.24 -19.71
N ALA A 180 -14.66 -8.45 -21.02
CA ALA A 180 -14.10 -7.48 -21.97
C ALA A 180 -14.89 -6.15 -22.05
N ASP A 181 -16.14 -6.14 -21.59
CA ASP A 181 -17.03 -5.00 -21.51
C ASP A 181 -17.03 -4.32 -20.12
N ALA A 182 -16.09 -4.68 -19.23
CA ALA A 182 -15.91 -4.03 -17.95
C ALA A 182 -15.57 -2.54 -18.13
N ARG A 183 -16.23 -1.70 -17.35
CA ARG A 183 -16.06 -0.25 -17.40
C ARG A 183 -15.34 0.24 -16.14
N ARG A 184 -14.26 0.97 -16.34
CA ARG A 184 -13.53 1.63 -15.26
C ARG A 184 -14.30 2.87 -14.79
N TYR A 185 -14.32 3.09 -13.49
CA TYR A 185 -14.75 4.35 -12.90
C TYR A 185 -13.59 5.34 -12.88
N ASP A 186 -13.82 6.58 -13.26
CA ASP A 186 -12.87 7.68 -13.01
C ASP A 186 -12.96 8.13 -11.55
N THR A 187 -14.19 8.23 -11.04
CA THR A 187 -14.49 8.50 -9.63
C THR A 187 -15.59 7.58 -9.14
N VAL A 188 -15.59 7.26 -7.86
CA VAL A 188 -16.62 6.46 -7.20
C VAL A 188 -16.70 6.87 -5.73
N THR A 189 -17.91 6.89 -5.15
CA THR A 189 -18.07 7.24 -3.73
C THR A 189 -17.78 6.03 -2.84
N TYR A 190 -17.42 6.28 -1.55
CA TYR A 190 -17.25 5.20 -0.56
C TYR A 190 -18.53 4.36 -0.43
N ASP A 191 -19.69 5.01 -0.42
CA ASP A 191 -20.97 4.31 -0.29
C ASP A 191 -21.27 3.43 -1.50
N GLU A 192 -20.95 3.88 -2.72
CA GLU A 192 -21.07 3.03 -3.91
C GLU A 192 -20.13 1.83 -3.86
N VAL A 193 -18.89 2.01 -3.39
CA VAL A 193 -17.95 0.90 -3.20
C VAL A 193 -18.52 -0.14 -2.24
N LEU A 194 -19.07 0.29 -1.12
CA LEU A 194 -19.66 -0.60 -0.12
C LEU A 194 -20.95 -1.28 -0.63
N GLN A 195 -21.87 -0.53 -1.23
CA GLN A 195 -23.16 -1.03 -1.70
C GLN A 195 -23.02 -1.99 -2.88
N LYS A 196 -22.12 -1.67 -3.82
CA LYS A 196 -21.88 -2.49 -5.03
C LYS A 196 -20.84 -3.58 -4.80
N HIS A 197 -20.28 -3.69 -3.58
CA HIS A 197 -19.21 -4.64 -3.24
C HIS A 197 -18.02 -4.60 -4.21
N LEU A 198 -17.63 -3.40 -4.64
CA LEU A 198 -16.50 -3.23 -5.54
C LEU A 198 -15.20 -3.64 -4.85
N GLY A 199 -14.37 -4.42 -5.55
CA GLY A 199 -13.15 -5.02 -5.00
C GLY A 199 -11.99 -4.03 -4.79
N VAL A 200 -12.27 -2.86 -4.18
CA VAL A 200 -11.24 -1.84 -3.92
C VAL A 200 -10.38 -2.23 -2.71
N MET A 201 -11.01 -2.27 -1.55
CA MET A 201 -10.41 -2.63 -0.25
C MET A 201 -11.47 -3.39 0.56
N ASP A 202 -11.09 -3.94 1.73
CA ASP A 202 -12.10 -4.51 2.61
C ASP A 202 -13.04 -3.43 3.18
N ALA A 203 -14.25 -3.86 3.57
CA ALA A 203 -15.30 -2.94 4.03
C ALA A 203 -14.87 -2.08 5.24
N SER A 204 -14.07 -2.65 6.15
CA SER A 204 -13.55 -1.94 7.32
C SER A 204 -12.62 -0.80 6.92
N ALA A 205 -11.75 -1.04 5.93
CA ALA A 205 -10.84 -0.02 5.39
C ALA A 205 -11.62 1.12 4.70
N ILE A 206 -12.62 0.79 3.88
CA ILE A 206 -13.46 1.78 3.19
C ILE A 206 -14.28 2.60 4.19
N ALA A 207 -14.90 1.95 5.20
CA ALA A 207 -15.66 2.66 6.22
C ALA A 207 -14.77 3.61 7.03
N LEU A 208 -13.58 3.17 7.44
CA LEU A 208 -12.62 4.02 8.16
C LEU A 208 -12.12 5.19 7.31
N ALA A 209 -11.91 4.98 6.00
CA ALA A 209 -11.52 6.06 5.07
C ALA A 209 -12.65 7.08 4.90
N ARG A 210 -13.91 6.62 4.74
CA ARG A 210 -15.09 7.47 4.65
C ARG A 210 -15.29 8.32 5.90
N ASP A 211 -15.23 7.71 7.08
CA ASP A 211 -15.48 8.39 8.35
C ASP A 211 -14.41 9.45 8.69
N ASN A 212 -13.29 9.46 7.95
CA ASN A 212 -12.19 10.42 8.11
C ASN A 212 -11.91 11.23 6.83
N ASP A 213 -12.80 11.20 5.84
CA ASP A 213 -12.66 11.92 4.56
C ASP A 213 -11.32 11.68 3.86
N LEU A 214 -10.75 10.46 3.99
CA LEU A 214 -9.44 10.11 3.44
C LEU A 214 -9.58 9.49 2.05
N PRO A 215 -9.28 10.22 0.96
CA PRO A 215 -9.45 9.72 -0.40
C PRO A 215 -8.51 8.54 -0.68
N ILE A 216 -8.98 7.64 -1.58
CA ILE A 216 -8.19 6.50 -2.05
C ILE A 216 -8.04 6.62 -3.56
N ILE A 217 -6.80 6.51 -4.05
CA ILE A 217 -6.48 6.47 -5.47
C ILE A 217 -6.03 5.04 -5.81
N VAL A 218 -6.78 4.38 -6.70
CA VAL A 218 -6.45 3.04 -7.19
C VAL A 218 -5.79 3.16 -8.56
N PHE A 219 -4.60 2.59 -8.72
CA PHE A 219 -3.80 2.72 -9.94
C PHE A 219 -2.96 1.48 -10.21
N SER A 220 -2.43 1.36 -11.43
CA SER A 220 -1.52 0.27 -11.81
C SER A 220 -0.08 0.56 -11.38
N LEU A 221 0.53 -0.41 -10.65
CA LEU A 221 1.97 -0.41 -10.36
C LEU A 221 2.83 -0.90 -11.55
N ASP A 222 2.21 -1.49 -12.55
CA ASP A 222 2.93 -2.04 -13.70
C ASP A 222 3.22 -0.97 -14.77
N GLU A 223 2.57 0.19 -14.67
CA GLU A 223 2.83 1.35 -15.52
C GLU A 223 4.06 2.12 -15.01
N PRO A 224 5.17 2.17 -15.78
CA PRO A 224 6.37 2.89 -15.39
C PRO A 224 6.09 4.39 -15.21
N GLY A 225 6.52 4.96 -14.09
CA GLY A 225 6.28 6.36 -13.75
C GLY A 225 4.83 6.68 -13.37
N GLY A 226 3.95 5.67 -13.26
CA GLY A 226 2.54 5.85 -12.96
C GLY A 226 2.32 6.53 -11.61
N PHE A 227 3.04 6.12 -10.57
CA PHE A 227 2.92 6.73 -9.24
C PHE A 227 3.31 8.21 -9.24
N ARG A 228 4.45 8.55 -9.85
CA ARG A 228 4.89 9.95 -10.01
C ARG A 228 3.93 10.77 -10.88
N GLY A 229 3.46 10.19 -11.99
CA GLY A 229 2.53 10.84 -12.91
C GLY A 229 1.23 11.26 -12.22
N ILE A 230 0.62 10.38 -11.45
CA ILE A 230 -0.64 10.65 -10.73
C ILE A 230 -0.47 11.77 -9.70
N LEU A 231 0.65 11.82 -8.99
CA LEU A 231 0.98 12.91 -8.07
C LEU A 231 1.12 14.27 -8.75
N SER A 232 1.42 14.27 -10.05
CA SER A 232 1.50 15.46 -10.90
C SER A 232 0.20 15.70 -11.71
N GLY A 233 -0.91 15.02 -11.34
CA GLY A 233 -2.21 15.16 -12.01
C GLY A 233 -2.31 14.47 -13.37
N ARG A 234 -1.41 13.54 -13.69
CA ARG A 234 -1.36 12.79 -14.96
C ARG A 234 -1.51 11.30 -14.71
N GLY A 235 -1.97 10.55 -15.70
CA GLY A 235 -2.08 9.08 -15.63
C GLY A 235 -3.50 8.58 -15.43
N THR A 236 -3.63 7.25 -15.41
CA THR A 236 -4.91 6.54 -15.31
C THR A 236 -5.10 6.02 -13.89
N TYR A 237 -6.23 6.35 -13.28
CA TYR A 237 -6.58 5.90 -11.93
C TYR A 237 -8.08 6.05 -11.67
N THR A 238 -8.55 5.44 -10.60
CA THR A 238 -9.87 5.72 -10.02
C THR A 238 -9.70 6.41 -8.68
N ARG A 239 -10.43 7.51 -8.46
CA ARG A 239 -10.51 8.18 -7.16
C ARG A 239 -11.76 7.73 -6.40
N VAL A 240 -11.57 7.23 -5.16
CA VAL A 240 -12.63 6.94 -4.20
C VAL A 240 -12.70 8.09 -3.19
N HIS A 241 -13.87 8.66 -2.98
CA HIS A 241 -14.08 9.82 -2.09
C HIS A 241 -15.51 9.88 -1.55
N GLY A 242 -15.84 10.82 -0.67
CA GLY A 242 -17.19 11.16 -0.23
C GLY A 242 -17.93 12.05 -1.20
#